data_6b657a354d5e336afc5de2e1de3356bc
#
_entry.id   6b657a354d5e336afc5de2e1de3356bc
#
_cell.length_a   1.000
_cell.length_b   1.000
_cell.length_c   1.000
_cell.angle_alpha   90.00
_cell.angle_beta   90.00
_cell.angle_gamma   90.00
#
_symmetry.space_group_name_H-M   'P 1'
#
loop_
_entity.id
_entity.type
_entity.pdbx_description
1 polymer ?
#
loop_
_entity_poly.entity_id
_entity_poly.type
_entity_poly.pdbx_seq_one_letter_code
_entity_poly.pdbx_strand_id
1 'polypeptide(L)'
;VKAILKIALGIIAALGGFLDIGDLVFNTQAGALYRYDLLWAVALGTIGIGVYAEMCGRVAAVTGRPVFDSIRMRLGFGMGLVALIASTFVNVLTVAAELGGLAIILTLLFDAAFSLFVVLAAIGLVIAVALLPFGGIERIFGYCGLLMLVFVATAIHQSPDWNEVAHGFIPSLSGSKLYLYFVVGVFAAALMPYEVHFYSSGAIEEGWTEENLKENRLNAIIGYGLGGVLACALVVVSGYLFHPLGVDPADLGTVALPAQGAYGETGLMLALGGMMFCVGGAAIDSSFSASYNLAQFLGWEWGRYRGPEKAPRFTVSWLVFLLLAVGIVLTGINPVEITEYSVVFAVVALPLTYLSILMLAGDRSFMGEHANGRISSTLGWAYFAVIVVLAVVAIPLLLMTNGGGG
;
A
#
# COMPACT_ATOMS: atom_id res chain seq x y z
N VAL A 1 24.54 3.33 -17.84
CA VAL A 1 24.62 2.40 -16.70
C VAL A 1 24.09 3.07 -15.43
N LYS A 2 24.55 4.26 -15.01
CA LYS A 2 24.08 4.95 -13.78
C LYS A 2 22.56 5.25 -13.79
N ALA A 3 21.99 5.68 -14.94
CA ALA A 3 20.55 5.95 -15.06
C ALA A 3 19.72 4.66 -14.94
N ILE A 4 20.16 3.58 -15.60
CA ILE A 4 19.48 2.26 -15.52
C ILE A 4 19.54 1.74 -14.08
N LEU A 5 20.66 1.90 -13.38
CA LEU A 5 20.81 1.47 -11.99
C LEU A 5 19.90 2.29 -11.06
N LYS A 6 19.72 3.60 -11.30
CA LYS A 6 18.81 4.45 -10.53
C LYS A 6 17.35 4.03 -10.71
N ILE A 7 16.94 3.76 -11.96
CA ILE A 7 15.60 3.26 -12.26
C ILE A 7 15.38 1.89 -11.61
N ALA A 8 16.34 0.97 -11.73
CA ALA A 8 16.24 -0.35 -11.11
C ALA A 8 16.14 -0.27 -9.58
N LEU A 9 16.90 0.63 -8.95
CA LEU A 9 16.82 0.87 -7.50
C LEU A 9 15.47 1.50 -7.10
N GLY A 10 14.94 2.44 -7.89
CA GLY A 10 13.62 3.03 -7.66
C GLY A 10 12.50 1.99 -7.78
N ILE A 11 12.60 1.07 -8.75
CA ILE A 11 11.65 -0.04 -8.92
C ILE A 11 11.73 -1.01 -7.72
N ILE A 12 12.94 -1.32 -7.26
CA ILE A 12 13.16 -2.21 -6.12
C ILE A 12 12.63 -1.56 -4.83
N ALA A 13 12.83 -0.26 -4.65
CA ALA A 13 12.29 0.49 -3.51
C ALA A 13 10.74 0.53 -3.56
N ALA A 14 10.15 0.72 -4.73
CA ALA A 14 8.71 0.66 -4.92
C ALA A 14 8.14 -0.73 -4.60
N LEU A 15 8.86 -1.81 -4.92
CA LEU A 15 8.46 -3.18 -4.58
C LEU A 15 8.43 -3.44 -3.07
N GLY A 16 9.34 -2.83 -2.31
CA GLY A 16 9.44 -3.02 -0.85
C GLY A 16 8.33 -2.33 -0.06
N GLY A 17 7.65 -1.34 -0.63
CA GLY A 17 6.57 -0.59 0.02
C GLY A 17 5.19 -0.76 -0.62
N PHE A 18 5.09 -1.46 -1.76
CA PHE A 18 3.84 -1.60 -2.50
C PHE A 18 2.92 -2.70 -1.96
N LEU A 19 3.47 -3.80 -1.48
CA LEU A 19 2.66 -4.85 -0.85
C LEU A 19 2.59 -4.59 0.65
N ASP A 20 1.43 -4.20 1.10
CA ASP A 20 1.14 -4.04 2.50
C ASP A 20 0.33 -5.23 3.07
N ILE A 21 0.00 -5.17 4.35
CA ILE A 21 -0.80 -6.23 4.98
C ILE A 21 -2.21 -6.32 4.38
N GLY A 22 -2.76 -5.22 3.86
CA GLY A 22 -4.04 -5.20 3.16
C GLY A 22 -4.03 -6.08 1.93
N ASP A 23 -2.97 -5.97 1.10
CA ASP A 23 -2.77 -6.84 -0.05
C ASP A 23 -2.60 -8.31 0.35
N LEU A 24 -1.83 -8.58 1.40
CA LEU A 24 -1.63 -9.95 1.89
C LEU A 24 -2.94 -10.59 2.33
N VAL A 25 -3.76 -9.87 3.09
CA VAL A 25 -5.03 -10.37 3.62
C VAL A 25 -6.08 -10.48 2.51
N PHE A 26 -6.42 -9.36 1.84
CA PHE A 26 -7.52 -9.34 0.89
C PHE A 26 -7.27 -10.18 -0.35
N ASN A 27 -6.06 -10.19 -0.90
CA ASN A 27 -5.77 -10.99 -2.09
C ASN A 27 -5.75 -12.49 -1.77
N THR A 28 -5.25 -12.88 -0.58
CA THR A 28 -5.25 -14.29 -0.16
C THR A 28 -6.68 -14.79 0.10
N GLN A 29 -7.49 -14.04 0.83
CA GLN A 29 -8.89 -14.37 1.09
C GLN A 29 -9.72 -14.37 -0.21
N ALA A 30 -9.50 -13.38 -1.09
CA ALA A 30 -10.16 -13.32 -2.39
C ALA A 30 -9.89 -14.57 -3.23
N GLY A 31 -8.63 -15.03 -3.28
CA GLY A 31 -8.27 -16.27 -3.93
C GLY A 31 -8.93 -17.49 -3.32
N ALA A 32 -8.90 -17.60 -2.00
CA ALA A 32 -9.50 -18.73 -1.27
C ALA A 32 -11.01 -18.83 -1.47
N LEU A 33 -11.73 -17.71 -1.42
CA LEU A 33 -13.19 -17.69 -1.51
C LEU A 33 -13.71 -17.73 -2.95
N TYR A 34 -13.04 -17.03 -3.86
CA TYR A 34 -13.53 -16.81 -5.23
C TYR A 34 -12.56 -17.30 -6.32
N ARG A 35 -11.56 -18.09 -5.93
CA ARG A 35 -10.56 -18.63 -6.83
C ARG A 35 -9.84 -17.52 -7.61
N TYR A 36 -10.12 -17.35 -8.89
CA TYR A 36 -9.46 -16.35 -9.75
C TYR A 36 -10.38 -15.18 -10.13
N ASP A 37 -11.64 -15.21 -9.70
CA ASP A 37 -12.68 -14.29 -10.17
C ASP A 37 -12.45 -12.81 -9.82
N LEU A 38 -11.52 -12.52 -8.91
CA LEU A 38 -11.20 -11.16 -8.47
C LEU A 38 -9.87 -10.60 -9.04
N LEU A 39 -9.19 -11.33 -9.94
CA LEU A 39 -7.97 -10.84 -10.58
C LEU A 39 -8.17 -9.53 -11.36
N TRP A 40 -9.37 -9.33 -11.93
CA TRP A 40 -9.71 -8.08 -12.59
C TRP A 40 -9.73 -6.88 -11.62
N ALA A 41 -10.17 -7.08 -10.38
CA ALA A 41 -10.21 -6.01 -9.38
C ALA A 41 -8.78 -5.63 -8.93
N VAL A 42 -7.88 -6.62 -8.73
CA VAL A 42 -6.44 -6.39 -8.50
C VAL A 42 -5.84 -5.59 -9.65
N ALA A 43 -6.06 -6.02 -10.90
CA ALA A 43 -5.50 -5.35 -12.06
C ALA A 43 -6.01 -3.91 -12.21
N LEU A 44 -7.31 -3.68 -11.99
CA LEU A 44 -7.87 -2.33 -12.02
C LEU A 44 -7.31 -1.45 -10.90
N GLY A 45 -7.19 -1.96 -9.67
CA GLY A 45 -6.56 -1.24 -8.57
C GLY A 45 -5.12 -0.84 -8.90
N THR A 46 -4.33 -1.81 -9.38
CA THR A 46 -2.93 -1.58 -9.79
C THR A 46 -2.79 -0.53 -10.89
N ILE A 47 -3.64 -0.55 -11.91
CA ILE A 47 -3.62 0.49 -12.96
C ILE A 47 -4.01 1.85 -12.36
N GLY A 48 -5.00 1.86 -11.46
CA GLY A 48 -5.45 3.07 -10.79
C GLY A 48 -4.34 3.75 -9.99
N ILE A 49 -3.64 3.01 -9.12
CA ILE A 49 -2.53 3.57 -8.35
C ILE A 49 -1.40 4.07 -9.25
N GLY A 50 -1.05 3.33 -10.31
CA GLY A 50 -0.04 3.77 -11.28
C GLY A 50 -0.39 5.10 -11.95
N VAL A 51 -1.66 5.30 -12.32
CA VAL A 51 -2.15 6.57 -12.90
C VAL A 51 -2.02 7.72 -11.90
N TYR A 52 -2.42 7.52 -10.66
CA TYR A 52 -2.40 8.59 -9.65
C TYR A 52 -1.00 8.84 -9.08
N ALA A 53 -0.18 7.81 -8.94
CA ALA A 53 1.23 7.97 -8.55
C ALA A 53 2.01 8.78 -9.60
N GLU A 54 1.77 8.52 -10.89
CA GLU A 54 2.36 9.34 -11.96
C GLU A 54 1.95 10.80 -11.82
N MET A 55 0.65 11.08 -11.58
CA MET A 55 0.17 12.44 -11.36
C MET A 55 0.80 13.09 -10.15
N CYS A 56 0.93 12.37 -9.03
CA CYS A 56 1.55 12.87 -7.80
C CYS A 56 3.02 13.23 -7.98
N GLY A 57 3.81 12.32 -8.58
CA GLY A 57 5.22 12.57 -8.84
C GLY A 57 5.43 13.70 -9.84
N ARG A 58 4.56 13.83 -10.87
CA ARG A 58 4.59 14.91 -11.84
C ARG A 58 4.24 16.26 -11.19
N VAL A 59 3.21 16.32 -10.34
CA VAL A 59 2.89 17.52 -9.56
C VAL A 59 4.09 17.93 -8.71
N ALA A 60 4.71 17.00 -7.99
CA ALA A 60 5.89 17.29 -7.17
C ALA A 60 7.07 17.80 -8.02
N ALA A 61 7.41 17.10 -9.10
CA ALA A 61 8.55 17.43 -9.96
C ALA A 61 8.41 18.80 -10.66
N VAL A 62 7.21 19.13 -11.11
CA VAL A 62 6.95 20.39 -11.85
C VAL A 62 6.81 21.57 -10.91
N THR A 63 6.17 21.38 -9.75
CA THR A 63 5.86 22.50 -8.84
C THR A 63 6.92 22.71 -7.76
N GLY A 64 7.82 21.74 -7.56
CA GLY A 64 8.77 21.72 -6.45
C GLY A 64 8.10 21.58 -5.08
N ARG A 65 6.84 21.11 -5.04
CA ARG A 65 6.03 20.96 -3.82
C ARG A 65 5.32 19.62 -3.78
N PRO A 66 5.26 18.98 -2.60
CA PRO A 66 4.49 17.76 -2.46
C PRO A 66 3.00 18.04 -2.60
N VAL A 67 2.25 17.00 -2.97
CA VAL A 67 0.81 17.12 -3.22
C VAL A 67 0.07 17.67 -2.00
N PHE A 68 0.42 17.22 -0.79
CA PHE A 68 -0.30 17.64 0.41
C PHE A 68 -0.14 19.14 0.74
N ASP A 69 1.06 19.70 0.56
CA ASP A 69 1.28 21.16 0.65
C ASP A 69 0.48 21.91 -0.44
N SER A 70 0.45 21.36 -1.64
CA SER A 70 -0.28 21.90 -2.78
C SER A 70 -1.81 21.89 -2.55
N ILE A 71 -2.36 20.88 -1.87
CA ILE A 71 -3.77 20.81 -1.47
C ILE A 71 -4.13 22.02 -0.61
N ARG A 72 -3.36 22.27 0.45
CA ARG A 72 -3.59 23.41 1.34
C ARG A 72 -3.55 24.75 0.60
N MET A 73 -2.57 24.91 -0.29
CA MET A 73 -2.35 26.18 -1.00
C MET A 73 -3.42 26.47 -2.06
N ARG A 74 -3.85 25.47 -2.79
CA ARG A 74 -4.73 25.62 -3.97
C ARG A 74 -6.19 25.35 -3.65
N LEU A 75 -6.49 24.37 -2.79
CA LEU A 75 -7.86 23.99 -2.43
C LEU A 75 -8.32 24.61 -1.12
N GLY A 76 -7.42 25.29 -0.41
CA GLY A 76 -7.72 26.05 0.79
C GLY A 76 -7.58 25.23 2.09
N PHE A 77 -7.59 25.97 3.20
CA PHE A 77 -7.35 25.41 4.54
C PHE A 77 -8.38 24.34 4.94
N GLY A 78 -9.67 24.59 4.67
CA GLY A 78 -10.74 23.67 5.07
C GLY A 78 -10.63 22.30 4.39
N MET A 79 -10.42 22.27 3.06
CA MET A 79 -10.24 21.03 2.32
C MET A 79 -8.96 20.30 2.79
N GLY A 80 -7.86 21.05 2.96
CA GLY A 80 -6.62 20.50 3.47
C GLY A 80 -6.75 19.91 4.88
N LEU A 81 -7.52 20.53 5.77
CA LEU A 81 -7.75 20.04 7.13
C LEU A 81 -8.57 18.74 7.12
N VAL A 82 -9.64 18.67 6.32
CA VAL A 82 -10.45 17.44 6.20
C VAL A 82 -9.60 16.31 5.62
N ALA A 83 -8.81 16.58 4.58
CA ALA A 83 -7.88 15.60 4.01
C ALA A 83 -6.82 15.15 5.03
N LEU A 84 -6.29 16.07 5.85
CA LEU A 84 -5.32 15.75 6.91
C LEU A 84 -5.94 14.82 7.96
N ILE A 85 -7.11 15.14 8.47
CA ILE A 85 -7.78 14.32 9.50
C ILE A 85 -8.07 12.93 8.95
N ALA A 86 -8.65 12.84 7.75
CA ALA A 86 -8.97 11.57 7.12
C ALA A 86 -7.70 10.73 6.85
N SER A 87 -6.66 11.31 6.25
CA SER A 87 -5.41 10.60 5.97
C SER A 87 -4.66 10.20 7.23
N THR A 88 -4.64 11.05 8.27
CA THR A 88 -3.99 10.71 9.54
C THR A 88 -4.69 9.55 10.24
N PHE A 89 -6.03 9.55 10.27
CA PHE A 89 -6.81 8.48 10.86
C PHE A 89 -6.54 7.14 10.14
N VAL A 90 -6.61 7.12 8.81
CA VAL A 90 -6.32 5.93 8.01
C VAL A 90 -4.88 5.46 8.22
N ASN A 91 -3.91 6.37 8.16
CA ASN A 91 -2.49 6.00 8.31
C ASN A 91 -2.20 5.40 9.69
N VAL A 92 -2.81 5.90 10.77
CA VAL A 92 -2.63 5.30 12.11
C VAL A 92 -3.19 3.88 12.17
N LEU A 93 -4.35 3.62 11.56
CA LEU A 93 -4.90 2.27 11.46
C LEU A 93 -4.02 1.37 10.60
N THR A 94 -3.50 1.88 9.48
CA THR A 94 -2.58 1.14 8.61
C THR A 94 -1.30 0.77 9.36
N VAL A 95 -0.66 1.72 10.06
CA VAL A 95 0.54 1.44 10.87
C VAL A 95 0.24 0.39 11.94
N ALA A 96 -0.96 0.42 12.56
CA ALA A 96 -1.36 -0.57 13.55
C ALA A 96 -1.55 -1.96 12.89
N ALA A 97 -2.19 -2.02 11.72
CA ALA A 97 -2.33 -3.25 10.96
C ALA A 97 -0.96 -3.84 10.60
N GLU A 98 -0.06 -3.02 10.03
CA GLU A 98 1.29 -3.44 9.65
C GLU A 98 2.11 -3.93 10.84
N LEU A 99 2.09 -3.19 11.95
CA LEU A 99 2.80 -3.57 13.17
C LEU A 99 2.26 -4.87 13.76
N GLY A 100 0.94 -5.06 13.74
CA GLY A 100 0.29 -6.30 14.15
C GLY A 100 0.66 -7.47 13.25
N GLY A 101 0.66 -7.27 11.93
CA GLY A 101 1.10 -8.26 10.95
C GLY A 101 2.56 -8.66 11.14
N LEU A 102 3.45 -7.68 11.34
CA LEU A 102 4.86 -7.93 11.64
C LEU A 102 5.03 -8.75 12.93
N ALA A 103 4.25 -8.45 13.96
CA ALA A 103 4.28 -9.20 15.22
C ALA A 103 3.77 -10.64 15.04
N ILE A 104 2.74 -10.88 14.21
CA ILE A 104 2.28 -12.24 13.86
C ILE A 104 3.42 -13.01 13.17
N ILE A 105 4.06 -12.43 12.16
CA ILE A 105 5.15 -13.08 11.43
C ILE A 105 6.31 -13.43 12.38
N LEU A 106 6.67 -12.52 13.27
CA LEU A 106 7.71 -12.78 14.28
C LEU A 106 7.30 -13.88 15.28
N THR A 107 6.02 -13.93 15.66
CA THR A 107 5.49 -15.01 16.53
C THR A 107 5.62 -16.38 15.85
N LEU A 108 5.34 -16.44 14.55
CA LEU A 108 5.49 -17.67 13.75
C LEU A 108 6.95 -18.11 13.60
N LEU A 109 7.89 -17.16 13.55
CA LEU A 109 9.31 -17.44 13.39
C LEU A 109 10.00 -17.86 14.70
N PHE A 110 9.57 -17.30 15.85
CA PHE A 110 10.32 -17.39 17.09
C PHE A 110 9.54 -17.99 18.28
N ASP A 111 8.28 -18.38 18.09
CA ASP A 111 7.41 -19.03 19.10
C ASP A 111 7.41 -18.33 20.47
N ALA A 112 7.17 -17.03 20.50
CA ALA A 112 7.07 -16.24 21.72
C ALA A 112 5.80 -15.37 21.75
N ALA A 113 5.55 -14.68 22.87
CA ALA A 113 4.32 -13.91 23.06
C ALA A 113 4.13 -12.81 22.00
N PHE A 114 2.96 -12.75 21.39
CA PHE A 114 2.58 -11.74 20.40
C PHE A 114 2.84 -10.30 20.88
N SER A 115 2.41 -9.97 22.11
CA SER A 115 2.60 -8.63 22.70
C SER A 115 4.06 -8.23 22.83
N LEU A 116 4.95 -9.19 23.09
CA LEU A 116 6.40 -8.95 23.10
C LEU A 116 6.88 -8.54 21.70
N PHE A 117 6.43 -9.24 20.66
CA PHE A 117 6.83 -8.94 19.30
C PHE A 117 6.24 -7.64 18.76
N VAL A 118 5.07 -7.21 19.22
CA VAL A 118 4.55 -5.86 18.90
C VAL A 118 5.54 -4.79 19.37
N VAL A 119 6.02 -4.89 20.60
CA VAL A 119 6.99 -3.93 21.16
C VAL A 119 8.35 -4.04 20.48
N LEU A 120 8.85 -5.26 20.28
CA LEU A 120 10.14 -5.49 19.62
C LEU A 120 10.14 -5.05 18.17
N ALA A 121 9.04 -5.28 17.43
CA ALA A 121 8.87 -4.79 16.08
C ALA A 121 8.92 -3.24 16.02
N ALA A 122 8.16 -2.58 16.88
CA ALA A 122 8.19 -1.11 16.97
C ALA A 122 9.59 -0.58 17.29
N ILE A 123 10.28 -1.17 18.28
CA ILE A 123 11.67 -0.81 18.61
C ILE A 123 12.61 -1.08 17.43
N GLY A 124 12.46 -2.22 16.75
CA GLY A 124 13.24 -2.58 15.56
C GLY A 124 13.09 -1.58 14.43
N LEU A 125 11.85 -1.12 14.16
CA LEU A 125 11.59 -0.07 13.16
C LEU A 125 12.24 1.26 13.57
N VAL A 126 12.14 1.67 14.84
CA VAL A 126 12.80 2.87 15.35
C VAL A 126 14.31 2.76 15.22
N ILE A 127 14.90 1.62 15.57
CA ILE A 127 16.34 1.39 15.43
C ILE A 127 16.76 1.43 13.95
N ALA A 128 16.00 0.79 13.07
CA ALA A 128 16.27 0.81 11.64
C ALA A 128 16.29 2.24 11.10
N VAL A 129 15.29 3.05 11.43
CA VAL A 129 15.21 4.46 11.02
C VAL A 129 16.30 5.32 11.66
N ALA A 130 16.70 5.03 12.91
CA ALA A 130 17.72 5.82 13.61
C ALA A 130 19.16 5.51 13.15
N LEU A 131 19.45 4.26 12.80
CA LEU A 131 20.82 3.81 12.50
C LEU A 131 21.14 3.73 11.01
N LEU A 132 20.12 3.46 10.17
CA LEU A 132 20.34 3.32 8.74
C LEU A 132 20.03 4.64 8.04
N PRO A 133 20.88 5.07 7.08
CA PRO A 133 20.49 6.14 6.18
C PRO A 133 19.26 5.69 5.39
N PHE A 134 18.30 6.59 5.15
CA PHE A 134 17.01 6.20 4.56
C PHE A 134 17.15 5.44 3.23
N GLY A 135 18.04 5.87 2.34
CA GLY A 135 18.37 5.12 1.13
C GLY A 135 18.97 3.72 1.39
N GLY A 136 19.48 3.44 2.59
CA GLY A 136 19.86 2.12 3.06
C GLY A 136 18.65 1.28 3.44
N ILE A 137 17.67 1.89 4.13
CA ILE A 137 16.40 1.26 4.49
C ILE A 137 15.67 0.82 3.21
N GLU A 138 15.44 1.75 2.28
CA GLU A 138 14.78 1.46 1.01
C GLU A 138 15.45 0.32 0.25
N ARG A 139 16.79 0.28 0.22
CA ARG A 139 17.52 -0.81 -0.44
C ARG A 139 17.33 -2.14 0.26
N ILE A 140 17.48 -2.18 1.59
CA ILE A 140 17.35 -3.43 2.37
C ILE A 140 15.93 -3.96 2.23
N PHE A 141 14.93 -3.14 2.51
CA PHE A 141 13.52 -3.55 2.43
C PHE A 141 13.12 -3.90 0.99
N GLY A 142 13.57 -3.13 0.00
CA GLY A 142 13.31 -3.41 -1.40
C GLY A 142 13.97 -4.71 -1.88
N TYR A 143 15.26 -4.95 -1.59
CA TYR A 143 15.91 -6.21 -1.97
C TYR A 143 15.34 -7.42 -1.24
N CYS A 144 15.03 -7.29 0.06
CA CYS A 144 14.42 -8.35 0.82
C CYS A 144 12.94 -8.55 0.44
N GLY A 145 12.24 -7.50 0.02
CA GLY A 145 10.91 -7.58 -0.58
C GLY A 145 10.86 -8.45 -1.84
N LEU A 146 11.98 -8.57 -2.59
CA LEU A 146 12.08 -9.51 -3.72
C LEU A 146 11.87 -10.99 -3.32
N LEU A 147 12.00 -11.33 -2.04
CA LEU A 147 11.66 -12.66 -1.54
C LEU A 147 10.19 -12.99 -1.80
N MET A 148 9.30 -11.98 -1.91
CA MET A 148 7.89 -12.15 -2.30
C MET A 148 7.73 -12.77 -3.69
N LEU A 149 8.75 -12.73 -4.56
CA LEU A 149 8.74 -13.45 -5.84
C LEU A 149 8.57 -14.97 -5.67
N VAL A 150 8.75 -15.51 -4.47
CA VAL A 150 8.42 -16.89 -4.14
C VAL A 150 6.95 -17.21 -4.46
N PHE A 151 6.02 -16.25 -4.29
CA PHE A 151 4.62 -16.45 -4.63
C PHE A 151 4.42 -16.55 -6.15
N VAL A 152 5.14 -15.77 -6.95
CA VAL A 152 5.12 -15.90 -8.42
C VAL A 152 5.70 -17.27 -8.83
N ALA A 153 6.83 -17.66 -8.24
CA ALA A 153 7.43 -18.98 -8.48
C ALA A 153 6.47 -20.11 -8.07
N THR A 154 5.77 -19.95 -6.94
CA THR A 154 4.75 -20.92 -6.47
C THR A 154 3.58 -21.00 -7.45
N ALA A 155 3.06 -19.88 -7.94
CA ALA A 155 1.98 -19.87 -8.93
C ALA A 155 2.37 -20.63 -10.22
N ILE A 156 3.60 -20.43 -10.68
CA ILE A 156 4.14 -21.17 -11.84
C ILE A 156 4.32 -22.66 -11.53
N HIS A 157 4.84 -22.99 -10.35
CA HIS A 157 5.07 -24.37 -9.90
C HIS A 157 3.77 -25.16 -9.75
N GLN A 158 2.73 -24.56 -9.19
CA GLN A 158 1.41 -25.15 -9.01
C GLN A 158 0.71 -25.46 -10.34
N SER A 159 1.11 -24.78 -11.42
CA SER A 159 0.58 -24.97 -12.78
C SER A 159 -0.97 -24.98 -12.83
N PRO A 160 -1.64 -23.90 -12.38
CA PRO A 160 -3.09 -23.80 -12.45
C PRO A 160 -3.58 -23.85 -13.91
N ASP A 161 -4.88 -24.03 -14.12
CA ASP A 161 -5.43 -23.80 -15.46
C ASP A 161 -5.30 -22.31 -15.82
N TRP A 162 -4.32 -22.01 -16.66
CA TRP A 162 -4.04 -20.64 -17.09
C TRP A 162 -5.17 -20.00 -17.91
N ASN A 163 -6.08 -20.81 -18.49
CA ASN A 163 -7.27 -20.27 -19.14
C ASN A 163 -8.26 -19.75 -18.11
N GLU A 164 -8.46 -20.48 -16.99
CA GLU A 164 -9.29 -19.98 -15.88
C GLU A 164 -8.67 -18.72 -15.24
N VAL A 165 -7.36 -18.71 -15.02
CA VAL A 165 -6.65 -17.52 -14.53
C VAL A 165 -6.86 -16.34 -15.47
N ALA A 166 -6.75 -16.54 -16.79
CA ALA A 166 -6.97 -15.48 -17.77
C ALA A 166 -8.43 -15.00 -17.77
N HIS A 167 -9.41 -15.90 -17.58
CA HIS A 167 -10.82 -15.50 -17.42
C HIS A 167 -11.06 -14.66 -16.17
N GLY A 168 -10.30 -14.84 -15.10
CA GLY A 168 -10.35 -14.02 -13.88
C GLY A 168 -10.04 -12.53 -14.07
N PHE A 169 -9.42 -12.15 -15.19
CA PHE A 169 -9.22 -10.75 -15.56
C PHE A 169 -10.43 -10.13 -16.26
N ILE A 170 -11.48 -10.89 -16.53
CA ILE A 170 -12.72 -10.37 -17.11
C ILE A 170 -13.63 -9.95 -15.96
N PRO A 171 -14.04 -8.66 -15.87
CA PRO A 171 -14.91 -8.21 -14.80
C PRO A 171 -16.19 -9.01 -14.72
N SER A 172 -16.46 -9.59 -13.57
CA SER A 172 -17.71 -10.25 -13.23
C SER A 172 -18.30 -9.60 -11.99
N LEU A 173 -19.61 -9.43 -11.95
CA LEU A 173 -20.31 -8.90 -10.77
C LEU A 173 -21.26 -9.98 -10.25
N SER A 174 -20.84 -10.65 -9.20
CA SER A 174 -21.71 -11.53 -8.42
C SER A 174 -22.68 -10.69 -7.60
N GLY A 175 -23.95 -11.12 -7.50
CA GLY A 175 -24.93 -10.47 -6.63
C GLY A 175 -24.68 -10.68 -5.13
N SER A 176 -23.67 -11.44 -4.73
CA SER A 176 -23.32 -11.68 -3.33
C SER A 176 -22.71 -10.44 -2.69
N LYS A 177 -23.22 -10.07 -1.50
CA LYS A 177 -22.65 -8.95 -0.71
C LYS A 177 -21.20 -9.20 -0.34
N LEU A 178 -20.87 -10.44 0.00
CA LEU A 178 -19.50 -10.84 0.36
C LEU A 178 -18.55 -10.69 -0.82
N TYR A 179 -18.97 -11.10 -2.03
CA TYR A 179 -18.19 -10.88 -3.24
C TYR A 179 -17.91 -9.39 -3.48
N LEU A 180 -18.94 -8.55 -3.36
CA LEU A 180 -18.79 -7.09 -3.53
C LEU A 180 -17.88 -6.49 -2.45
N TYR A 181 -17.94 -7.00 -1.22
CA TYR A 181 -17.01 -6.60 -0.15
C TYR A 181 -15.55 -6.89 -0.54
N PHE A 182 -15.27 -8.07 -1.07
CA PHE A 182 -13.92 -8.42 -1.53
C PHE A 182 -13.51 -7.64 -2.79
N VAL A 183 -14.42 -7.30 -3.70
CA VAL A 183 -14.14 -6.37 -4.81
C VAL A 183 -13.66 -5.03 -4.26
N VAL A 184 -14.39 -4.48 -3.26
CA VAL A 184 -14.01 -3.20 -2.62
C VAL A 184 -12.66 -3.33 -1.92
N GLY A 185 -12.46 -4.39 -1.13
CA GLY A 185 -11.25 -4.60 -0.34
C GLY A 185 -9.99 -4.76 -1.21
N VAL A 186 -10.05 -5.65 -2.20
CA VAL A 186 -8.95 -5.91 -3.14
C VAL A 186 -8.60 -4.67 -3.96
N PHE A 187 -9.60 -3.96 -4.48
CA PHE A 187 -9.37 -2.71 -5.21
C PHE A 187 -8.75 -1.63 -4.31
N ALA A 188 -9.21 -1.55 -3.08
CA ALA A 188 -8.77 -0.54 -2.12
C ALA A 188 -7.38 -0.82 -1.57
N ALA A 189 -7.04 -2.08 -1.30
CA ALA A 189 -5.70 -2.48 -0.88
C ALA A 189 -4.64 -1.99 -1.88
N ALA A 190 -4.92 -2.11 -3.18
CA ALA A 190 -4.05 -1.61 -4.24
C ALA A 190 -4.03 -0.07 -4.41
N LEU A 191 -4.81 0.70 -3.64
CA LEU A 191 -4.98 2.16 -3.79
C LEU A 191 -4.82 2.92 -2.48
N MET A 192 -3.95 2.46 -1.59
CA MET A 192 -3.80 3.07 -0.27
C MET A 192 -3.34 4.54 -0.37
N PRO A 193 -4.02 5.48 0.33
CA PRO A 193 -3.72 6.91 0.23
C PRO A 193 -2.30 7.28 0.67
N TYR A 194 -1.71 6.52 1.59
CA TYR A 194 -0.38 6.80 2.11
C TYR A 194 0.69 6.69 1.03
N GLU A 195 0.54 5.76 0.09
CA GLU A 195 1.52 5.51 -0.96
C GLU A 195 1.72 6.73 -1.86
N VAL A 196 0.63 7.31 -2.36
CA VAL A 196 0.71 8.48 -3.26
C VAL A 196 1.25 9.73 -2.55
N HIS A 197 0.93 9.91 -1.27
CA HIS A 197 1.48 11.00 -0.46
C HIS A 197 2.97 10.81 -0.18
N PHE A 198 3.35 9.57 0.18
CA PHE A 198 4.76 9.20 0.39
C PHE A 198 5.57 9.36 -0.89
N TYR A 199 5.05 8.85 -2.02
CA TYR A 199 5.68 8.97 -3.34
C TYR A 199 5.92 10.43 -3.74
N SER A 200 4.91 11.29 -3.56
CA SER A 200 5.02 12.73 -3.84
C SER A 200 6.06 13.42 -2.94
N SER A 201 6.09 13.08 -1.65
CA SER A 201 7.06 13.63 -0.69
C SER A 201 8.47 13.15 -1.00
N GLY A 202 8.62 11.87 -1.36
CA GLY A 202 9.88 11.27 -1.78
C GLY A 202 10.46 11.94 -3.03
N ALA A 203 9.62 12.25 -4.02
CA ALA A 203 10.05 12.97 -5.22
C ALA A 203 10.70 14.33 -4.90
N ILE A 204 10.15 15.07 -3.91
CA ILE A 204 10.74 16.34 -3.45
C ILE A 204 12.07 16.11 -2.76
N GLU A 205 12.17 15.10 -1.90
CA GLU A 205 13.39 14.81 -1.16
C GLU A 205 14.55 14.31 -2.05
N GLU A 206 14.19 13.61 -3.13
CA GLU A 206 15.15 13.20 -4.16
C GLU A 206 15.50 14.32 -5.14
N GLY A 207 14.90 15.49 -4.97
CA GLY A 207 15.15 16.66 -5.80
C GLY A 207 14.67 16.52 -7.25
N TRP A 208 13.54 15.82 -7.45
CA TRP A 208 12.95 15.68 -8.78
C TRP A 208 12.52 17.02 -9.35
N THR A 209 12.78 17.17 -10.64
CA THR A 209 12.44 18.33 -11.47
C THR A 209 11.73 17.84 -12.74
N GLU A 210 11.37 18.75 -13.63
CA GLU A 210 10.80 18.41 -14.94
C GLU A 210 11.67 17.43 -15.75
N GLU A 211 12.98 17.41 -15.52
CA GLU A 211 13.90 16.47 -16.17
C GLU A 211 13.62 15.01 -15.77
N ASN A 212 13.02 14.78 -14.59
CA ASN A 212 12.71 13.46 -14.05
C ASN A 212 11.33 12.93 -14.45
N LEU A 213 10.56 13.61 -15.28
CA LEU A 213 9.20 13.18 -15.68
C LEU A 213 9.17 11.81 -16.35
N LYS A 214 10.21 11.44 -17.11
CA LYS A 214 10.33 10.09 -17.70
C LYS A 214 10.59 9.04 -16.63
N GLU A 215 11.45 9.35 -15.67
CA GLU A 215 11.75 8.49 -14.52
C GLU A 215 10.50 8.28 -13.66
N ASN A 216 9.78 9.36 -13.36
CA ASN A 216 8.50 9.30 -12.66
C ASN A 216 7.52 8.33 -13.33
N ARG A 217 7.32 8.45 -14.65
CA ARG A 217 6.41 7.58 -15.39
C ARG A 217 6.85 6.12 -15.38
N LEU A 218 8.14 5.86 -15.53
CA LEU A 218 8.68 4.50 -15.48
C LEU A 218 8.53 3.88 -14.09
N ASN A 219 8.83 4.63 -13.04
CA ASN A 219 8.68 4.16 -11.66
C ASN A 219 7.20 3.88 -11.34
N ALA A 220 6.28 4.76 -11.76
CA ALA A 220 4.85 4.54 -11.56
C ALA A 220 4.32 3.30 -12.31
N ILE A 221 4.72 3.09 -13.56
CA ILE A 221 4.23 1.94 -14.35
C ILE A 221 4.89 0.63 -13.91
N ILE A 222 6.21 0.61 -13.79
CA ILE A 222 6.95 -0.63 -13.54
C ILE A 222 6.89 -1.00 -12.05
N GLY A 223 7.08 -0.04 -11.15
CA GLY A 223 7.05 -0.29 -9.70
C GLY A 223 5.68 -0.84 -9.27
N TYR A 224 4.62 -0.08 -9.52
CA TYR A 224 3.27 -0.54 -9.19
C TYR A 224 2.81 -1.74 -10.04
N GLY A 225 3.24 -1.83 -11.30
CA GLY A 225 2.96 -3.00 -12.14
C GLY A 225 3.53 -4.30 -11.59
N LEU A 226 4.77 -4.28 -11.06
CA LEU A 226 5.38 -5.45 -10.42
C LEU A 226 4.68 -5.81 -9.12
N GLY A 227 4.29 -4.81 -8.31
CA GLY A 227 3.46 -5.03 -7.12
C GLY A 227 2.14 -5.69 -7.47
N GLY A 228 1.46 -5.22 -8.52
CA GLY A 228 0.23 -5.84 -9.02
C GLY A 228 0.42 -7.28 -9.50
N VAL A 229 1.56 -7.62 -10.09
CA VAL A 229 1.89 -9.03 -10.43
C VAL A 229 2.02 -9.88 -9.17
N LEU A 230 2.63 -9.36 -8.11
CA LEU A 230 2.74 -10.05 -6.82
C LEU A 230 1.36 -10.21 -6.16
N ALA A 231 0.53 -9.17 -6.17
CA ALA A 231 -0.84 -9.23 -5.68
C ALA A 231 -1.69 -10.27 -6.45
N CYS A 232 -1.59 -10.30 -7.78
CA CYS A 232 -2.22 -11.36 -8.59
C CYS A 232 -1.68 -12.75 -8.24
N ALA A 233 -0.38 -12.88 -7.98
CA ALA A 233 0.21 -14.15 -7.60
C ALA A 233 -0.37 -14.67 -6.27
N LEU A 234 -0.60 -13.78 -5.28
CA LEU A 234 -1.26 -14.14 -4.02
C LEU A 234 -2.67 -14.70 -4.26
N VAL A 235 -3.47 -14.05 -5.12
CA VAL A 235 -4.81 -14.58 -5.52
C VAL A 235 -4.68 -15.94 -6.16
N VAL A 236 -3.74 -16.11 -7.09
CA VAL A 236 -3.57 -17.38 -7.85
C VAL A 236 -3.15 -18.51 -6.93
N VAL A 237 -2.12 -18.32 -6.08
CA VAL A 237 -1.62 -19.40 -5.21
C VAL A 237 -2.64 -19.79 -4.15
N SER A 238 -3.38 -18.80 -3.63
CA SER A 238 -4.45 -19.02 -2.67
C SER A 238 -5.65 -19.72 -3.30
N GLY A 239 -6.08 -19.27 -4.48
CA GLY A 239 -7.17 -19.86 -5.23
C GLY A 239 -6.88 -21.29 -5.67
N TYR A 240 -5.62 -21.62 -5.95
CA TYR A 240 -5.20 -22.99 -6.27
C TYR A 240 -5.24 -23.92 -5.05
N LEU A 241 -4.72 -23.46 -3.91
CA LEU A 241 -4.57 -24.30 -2.72
C LEU A 241 -5.83 -24.34 -1.85
N PHE A 242 -6.38 -23.18 -1.49
CA PHE A 242 -7.42 -23.09 -0.45
C PHE A 242 -8.82 -23.27 -1.00
N HIS A 243 -9.10 -22.72 -2.20
CA HIS A 243 -10.46 -22.77 -2.76
C HIS A 243 -11.03 -24.20 -2.89
N PRO A 244 -10.27 -25.20 -3.42
CA PRO A 244 -10.76 -26.57 -3.53
C PRO A 244 -10.98 -27.24 -2.15
N LEU A 245 -10.29 -26.76 -1.11
CA LEU A 245 -10.35 -27.29 0.24
C LEU A 245 -11.44 -26.63 1.08
N GLY A 246 -12.04 -25.54 0.59
CA GLY A 246 -13.00 -24.74 1.35
C GLY A 246 -12.38 -24.10 2.59
N VAL A 247 -11.09 -23.81 2.58
CA VAL A 247 -10.36 -23.21 3.71
C VAL A 247 -10.40 -21.69 3.58
N ASP A 248 -10.87 -21.02 4.62
CA ASP A 248 -10.76 -19.56 4.76
C ASP A 248 -9.45 -19.21 5.48
N PRO A 249 -8.51 -18.51 4.84
CA PRO A 249 -7.25 -18.09 5.45
C PRO A 249 -7.46 -16.88 6.37
N ALA A 250 -8.11 -17.09 7.51
CA ALA A 250 -8.38 -16.04 8.50
C ALA A 250 -7.12 -15.54 9.22
N ASP A 251 -6.02 -16.29 9.14
CA ASP A 251 -4.74 -15.97 9.78
C ASP A 251 -3.67 -15.55 8.76
N LEU A 252 -2.93 -14.48 9.07
CA LEU A 252 -1.83 -14.02 8.21
C LEU A 252 -0.76 -15.10 7.97
N GLY A 253 -0.56 -16.01 8.93
CA GLY A 253 0.36 -17.15 8.78
C GLY A 253 -0.02 -18.10 7.64
N THR A 254 -1.31 -18.21 7.31
CA THR A 254 -1.79 -19.08 6.24
C THR A 254 -1.36 -18.58 4.85
N VAL A 255 -1.06 -17.29 4.70
CA VAL A 255 -0.56 -16.70 3.44
C VAL A 255 0.71 -17.39 2.94
N ALA A 256 1.56 -17.88 3.84
CA ALA A 256 2.82 -18.54 3.49
C ALA A 256 2.67 -20.03 3.10
N LEU A 257 1.53 -20.66 3.43
CA LEU A 257 1.33 -22.11 3.21
C LEU A 257 1.42 -22.57 1.75
N PRO A 258 0.94 -21.81 0.74
CA PRO A 258 1.13 -22.19 -0.65
C PRO A 258 2.60 -22.33 -1.05
N ALA A 259 3.46 -21.43 -0.57
CA ALA A 259 4.90 -21.50 -0.82
C ALA A 259 5.57 -22.67 -0.07
N GLN A 260 5.10 -22.96 1.16
CA GLN A 260 5.52 -24.13 1.91
C GLN A 260 5.13 -25.42 1.18
N GLY A 261 3.91 -25.50 0.68
CA GLY A 261 3.45 -26.67 -0.12
C GLY A 261 4.27 -26.91 -1.37
N ALA A 262 4.75 -25.85 -2.03
CA ALA A 262 5.54 -25.94 -3.25
C ALA A 262 7.04 -26.27 -3.00
N TYR A 263 7.63 -25.68 -1.96
CA TYR A 263 9.09 -25.69 -1.73
C TYR A 263 9.49 -26.10 -0.30
N GLY A 264 8.57 -26.64 0.50
CA GLY A 264 8.83 -27.06 1.89
C GLY A 264 9.23 -25.89 2.78
N GLU A 265 10.07 -26.17 3.79
CA GLU A 265 10.56 -25.17 4.74
C GLU A 265 11.26 -23.98 4.08
N THR A 266 11.94 -24.18 2.95
CA THR A 266 12.57 -23.10 2.21
C THR A 266 11.53 -22.13 1.66
N GLY A 267 10.42 -22.63 1.11
CA GLY A 267 9.31 -21.81 0.64
C GLY A 267 8.67 -21.02 1.78
N LEU A 268 8.45 -21.66 2.94
CA LEU A 268 7.93 -21.01 4.13
C LEU A 268 8.82 -19.85 4.59
N MET A 269 10.12 -20.10 4.72
CA MET A 269 11.07 -19.07 5.17
C MET A 269 11.21 -17.92 4.19
N LEU A 270 11.17 -18.18 2.88
CA LEU A 270 11.19 -17.13 1.85
C LEU A 270 9.90 -16.28 1.90
N ALA A 271 8.74 -16.92 2.06
CA ALA A 271 7.46 -16.23 2.16
C ALA A 271 7.39 -15.37 3.43
N LEU A 272 7.65 -15.93 4.60
CA LEU A 272 7.65 -15.19 5.87
C LEU A 272 8.70 -14.06 5.88
N GLY A 273 9.90 -14.32 5.34
CA GLY A 273 10.93 -13.30 5.21
C GLY A 273 10.50 -12.17 4.27
N GLY A 274 9.93 -12.49 3.11
CA GLY A 274 9.40 -11.49 2.18
C GLY A 274 8.27 -10.66 2.79
N MET A 275 7.30 -11.31 3.41
CA MET A 275 6.19 -10.66 4.12
C MET A 275 6.72 -9.74 5.24
N MET A 276 7.69 -10.20 6.04
CA MET A 276 8.28 -9.39 7.12
C MET A 276 8.87 -8.08 6.60
N PHE A 277 9.60 -8.11 5.49
CA PHE A 277 10.21 -6.90 4.93
C PHE A 277 9.19 -6.01 4.21
N CYS A 278 8.20 -6.57 3.50
CA CYS A 278 7.13 -5.79 2.88
C CYS A 278 6.29 -5.07 3.95
N VAL A 279 5.77 -5.81 4.92
CA VAL A 279 4.94 -5.26 6.01
C VAL A 279 5.75 -4.27 6.87
N GLY A 280 7.03 -4.58 7.18
CA GLY A 280 7.91 -3.67 7.90
C GLY A 280 8.22 -2.39 7.12
N GLY A 281 8.40 -2.47 5.82
CA GLY A 281 8.55 -1.32 4.92
C GLY A 281 7.30 -0.45 4.91
N ALA A 282 6.14 -1.07 4.69
CA ALA A 282 4.85 -0.38 4.69
C ALA A 282 4.54 0.31 6.04
N ALA A 283 4.93 -0.29 7.17
CA ALA A 283 4.82 0.35 8.50
C ALA A 283 5.63 1.65 8.61
N ILE A 284 6.86 1.67 8.07
CA ILE A 284 7.70 2.88 8.02
C ILE A 284 7.06 3.90 7.09
N ASP A 285 6.68 3.51 5.87
CA ASP A 285 6.14 4.40 4.85
C ASP A 285 4.82 5.04 5.28
N SER A 286 3.92 4.28 5.92
CA SER A 286 2.65 4.76 6.46
C SER A 286 2.84 5.76 7.59
N SER A 287 3.76 5.48 8.54
CA SER A 287 4.04 6.39 9.66
C SER A 287 4.74 7.68 9.18
N PHE A 288 5.64 7.58 8.21
CA PHE A 288 6.22 8.75 7.58
C PHE A 288 5.22 9.53 6.76
N SER A 289 4.34 8.87 5.99
CA SER A 289 3.28 9.53 5.22
C SER A 289 2.35 10.36 6.11
N ALA A 290 1.94 9.82 7.27
CA ALA A 290 1.18 10.57 8.26
C ALA A 290 1.92 11.84 8.72
N SER A 291 3.22 11.70 8.98
CA SER A 291 4.08 12.80 9.45
C SER A 291 4.39 13.83 8.37
N TYR A 292 4.56 13.39 7.12
CA TYR A 292 4.68 14.27 5.97
C TYR A 292 3.43 15.13 5.81
N ASN A 293 2.25 14.50 5.80
CA ASN A 293 0.98 15.19 5.65
C ASN A 293 0.78 16.24 6.75
N LEU A 294 1.07 15.88 8.00
CA LEU A 294 0.98 16.78 9.14
C LEU A 294 1.96 17.95 9.04
N ALA A 295 3.23 17.66 8.77
CA ALA A 295 4.28 18.66 8.70
C ALA A 295 4.10 19.62 7.50
N GLN A 296 3.74 19.10 6.34
CA GLN A 296 3.45 19.88 5.13
C GLN A 296 2.22 20.77 5.34
N PHE A 297 1.15 20.26 5.96
CA PHE A 297 -0.03 21.06 6.26
C PHE A 297 0.27 22.19 7.25
N LEU A 298 1.07 21.92 8.29
CA LEU A 298 1.40 22.91 9.33
C LEU A 298 2.59 23.81 8.93
N GLY A 299 3.25 23.55 7.81
CA GLY A 299 4.43 24.29 7.35
C GLY A 299 5.65 24.07 8.23
N TRP A 300 5.82 22.88 8.80
CA TRP A 300 6.99 22.50 9.57
C TRP A 300 8.14 22.05 8.66
N GLU A 301 9.36 22.09 9.19
CA GLU A 301 10.50 21.40 8.57
C GLU A 301 10.28 19.89 8.63
N TRP A 302 10.48 19.22 7.50
CA TRP A 302 10.26 17.79 7.34
C TRP A 302 11.31 17.17 6.42
N GLY A 303 11.41 15.86 6.46
CA GLY A 303 12.25 15.09 5.55
C GLY A 303 12.90 13.89 6.23
N ARG A 304 12.86 12.77 5.54
CA ARG A 304 13.45 11.50 5.96
C ARG A 304 14.99 11.51 5.99
N TYR A 305 15.59 12.42 5.22
CA TYR A 305 17.03 12.64 5.20
C TYR A 305 17.49 13.70 6.22
N ARG A 306 16.56 14.26 6.99
CA ARG A 306 16.84 15.27 8.01
C ARG A 306 16.81 14.62 9.39
N GLY A 307 17.95 14.68 10.10
CA GLY A 307 18.02 14.20 11.47
C GLY A 307 17.08 14.96 12.44
N PRO A 308 16.86 14.41 13.64
CA PRO A 308 15.98 14.99 14.67
C PRO A 308 16.31 16.44 15.02
N GLU A 309 17.57 16.85 14.91
CA GLU A 309 18.02 18.22 15.16
C GLU A 309 17.49 19.23 14.13
N LYS A 310 17.29 18.79 12.87
CA LYS A 310 16.84 19.63 11.76
C LYS A 310 15.33 19.60 11.56
N ALA A 311 14.68 18.49 11.89
CA ALA A 311 13.24 18.31 11.76
C ALA A 311 12.62 17.66 13.02
N PRO A 312 12.72 18.28 14.21
CA PRO A 312 12.31 17.64 15.47
C PRO A 312 10.81 17.33 15.52
N ARG A 313 9.95 18.22 15.01
CA ARG A 313 8.51 18.02 15.00
C ARG A 313 8.08 16.88 14.09
N PHE A 314 8.72 16.74 12.94
CA PHE A 314 8.52 15.61 12.05
C PHE A 314 8.97 14.31 12.70
N THR A 315 10.16 14.29 13.34
CA THR A 315 10.66 13.12 14.05
C THR A 315 9.73 12.69 15.19
N VAL A 316 9.27 13.63 16.01
CA VAL A 316 8.34 13.33 17.10
C VAL A 316 7.00 12.83 16.56
N SER A 317 6.49 13.40 15.46
CA SER A 317 5.17 13.01 14.94
C SER A 317 5.15 11.54 14.46
N TRP A 318 6.16 11.06 13.71
CA TRP A 318 6.15 9.67 13.28
C TRP A 318 6.35 8.69 14.45
N LEU A 319 7.12 9.06 15.50
CA LEU A 319 7.21 8.27 16.72
C LEU A 319 5.88 8.22 17.46
N VAL A 320 5.14 9.32 17.52
CA VAL A 320 3.81 9.36 18.14
C VAL A 320 2.83 8.47 17.37
N PHE A 321 2.83 8.51 16.03
CA PHE A 321 1.97 7.64 15.23
C PHE A 321 2.31 6.16 15.43
N LEU A 322 3.59 5.82 15.49
CA LEU A 322 4.02 4.45 15.78
C LEU A 322 3.59 4.02 17.20
N LEU A 323 3.72 4.90 18.21
CA LEU A 323 3.28 4.60 19.58
C LEU A 323 1.76 4.44 19.69
N LEU A 324 0.98 5.24 18.96
CA LEU A 324 -0.46 5.07 18.87
C LEU A 324 -0.82 3.71 18.26
N ALA A 325 -0.12 3.33 17.20
CA ALA A 325 -0.28 2.02 16.58
C ALA A 325 0.03 0.87 17.55
N VAL A 326 1.13 0.95 18.30
CA VAL A 326 1.45 -0.02 19.38
C VAL A 326 0.28 -0.09 20.38
N GLY A 327 -0.24 1.06 20.82
CA GLY A 327 -1.38 1.12 21.72
C GLY A 327 -2.61 0.41 21.17
N ILE A 328 -2.96 0.64 19.90
CA ILE A 328 -4.09 -0.02 19.24
C ILE A 328 -3.89 -1.54 19.19
N VAL A 329 -2.74 -2.01 18.73
CA VAL A 329 -2.47 -3.46 18.62
C VAL A 329 -2.50 -4.15 19.98
N LEU A 330 -1.98 -3.49 21.04
CA LEU A 330 -1.99 -4.04 22.41
C LEU A 330 -3.37 -4.03 23.07
N THR A 331 -4.42 -3.46 22.46
CA THR A 331 -5.80 -3.63 22.93
C THR A 331 -6.31 -5.06 22.78
N GLY A 332 -5.62 -5.89 21.97
CA GLY A 332 -6.00 -7.28 21.72
C GLY A 332 -6.97 -7.48 20.55
N ILE A 333 -7.25 -6.42 19.76
CA ILE A 333 -7.98 -6.57 18.50
C ILE A 333 -7.10 -7.38 17.54
N ASN A 334 -7.71 -8.32 16.81
CA ASN A 334 -6.99 -9.12 15.82
C ASN A 334 -6.39 -8.21 14.73
N PRO A 335 -5.08 -8.31 14.41
CA PRO A 335 -4.46 -7.52 13.36
C PRO A 335 -5.13 -7.64 11.97
N VAL A 336 -5.71 -8.79 11.65
CA VAL A 336 -6.48 -8.97 10.41
C VAL A 336 -7.73 -8.08 10.41
N GLU A 337 -8.47 -8.01 11.54
CA GLU A 337 -9.62 -7.10 11.68
C GLU A 337 -9.18 -5.63 11.60
N ILE A 338 -8.04 -5.27 12.21
CA ILE A 338 -7.49 -3.91 12.09
C ILE A 338 -7.19 -3.60 10.62
N THR A 339 -6.66 -4.58 9.87
CA THR A 339 -6.38 -4.44 8.43
C THR A 339 -7.67 -4.20 7.64
N GLU A 340 -8.72 -4.98 7.89
CA GLU A 340 -10.02 -4.83 7.23
C GLU A 340 -10.62 -3.45 7.51
N TYR A 341 -10.59 -2.99 8.76
CA TYR A 341 -11.03 -1.64 9.11
C TYR A 341 -10.16 -0.58 8.42
N SER A 342 -8.84 -0.73 8.43
CA SER A 342 -7.93 0.19 7.78
C SER A 342 -8.25 0.36 6.30
N VAL A 343 -8.39 -0.75 5.56
CA VAL A 343 -8.70 -0.76 4.13
C VAL A 343 -10.08 -0.15 3.86
N VAL A 344 -11.13 -0.52 4.62
CA VAL A 344 -12.47 0.04 4.42
C VAL A 344 -12.52 1.54 4.71
N PHE A 345 -11.88 2.02 5.79
CA PHE A 345 -11.81 3.46 6.06
C PHE A 345 -10.92 4.18 5.04
N ALA A 346 -9.88 3.52 4.52
CA ALA A 346 -9.10 4.06 3.41
C ALA A 346 -9.98 4.32 2.19
N VAL A 347 -10.85 3.36 1.80
CA VAL A 347 -11.80 3.55 0.67
C VAL A 347 -12.64 4.80 0.85
N VAL A 348 -13.16 5.03 2.06
CA VAL A 348 -13.98 6.22 2.36
C VAL A 348 -13.17 7.51 2.24
N ALA A 349 -11.87 7.47 2.54
CA ALA A 349 -10.96 8.61 2.43
C ALA A 349 -10.43 8.83 0.99
N LEU A 350 -10.42 7.79 0.13
CA LEU A 350 -9.89 7.87 -1.24
C LEU A 350 -10.44 9.05 -2.05
N PRO A 351 -11.76 9.36 -2.05
CA PRO A 351 -12.27 10.50 -2.82
C PRO A 351 -11.60 11.82 -2.47
N LEU A 352 -11.26 12.06 -1.19
CA LEU A 352 -10.59 13.29 -0.76
C LEU A 352 -9.17 13.39 -1.30
N THR A 353 -8.43 12.28 -1.26
CA THR A 353 -7.05 12.21 -1.77
C THR A 353 -7.02 12.34 -3.28
N TYR A 354 -7.77 11.50 -3.98
CA TYR A 354 -7.66 11.36 -5.43
C TYR A 354 -8.32 12.49 -6.19
N LEU A 355 -9.42 13.08 -5.68
CA LEU A 355 -9.97 14.31 -6.23
C LEU A 355 -8.95 15.45 -6.18
N SER A 356 -8.29 15.60 -5.04
CA SER A 356 -7.29 16.65 -4.85
C SER A 356 -6.13 16.52 -5.84
N ILE A 357 -5.61 15.30 -6.01
CA ILE A 357 -4.55 15.01 -6.97
C ILE A 357 -4.99 15.34 -8.40
N LEU A 358 -6.20 14.89 -8.78
CA LEU A 358 -6.76 15.09 -10.11
C LEU A 358 -6.97 16.56 -10.42
N MET A 359 -7.45 17.35 -9.45
CA MET A 359 -7.62 18.80 -9.59
C MET A 359 -6.27 19.51 -9.74
N LEU A 360 -5.27 19.17 -8.90
CA LEU A 360 -3.94 19.77 -8.99
C LEU A 360 -3.24 19.43 -10.29
N ALA A 361 -3.24 18.17 -10.70
CA ALA A 361 -2.61 17.72 -11.94
C ALA A 361 -3.32 18.24 -13.19
N GLY A 362 -4.61 18.58 -13.10
CA GLY A 362 -5.41 19.16 -14.17
C GLY A 362 -5.32 20.70 -14.30
N ASP A 363 -4.82 21.38 -13.26
CA ASP A 363 -4.79 22.85 -13.21
C ASP A 363 -3.66 23.42 -14.10
N ARG A 364 -4.01 23.95 -15.26
CA ARG A 364 -3.05 24.58 -16.19
C ARG A 364 -2.35 25.80 -15.61
N SER A 365 -2.98 26.53 -14.70
CA SER A 365 -2.36 27.69 -14.04
C SER A 365 -1.25 27.28 -13.06
N PHE A 366 -1.25 26.01 -12.63
CA PHE A 366 -0.31 25.45 -11.68
C PHE A 366 0.74 24.54 -12.34
N MET A 367 0.32 23.75 -13.35
CA MET A 367 1.15 22.76 -14.03
C MET A 367 1.68 23.22 -15.40
N GLY A 368 1.21 24.36 -15.90
CA GLY A 368 1.61 24.84 -17.21
C GLY A 368 1.30 23.83 -18.33
N GLU A 369 2.30 23.54 -19.16
CA GLU A 369 2.22 22.56 -20.25
C GLU A 369 2.20 21.10 -19.76
N HIS A 370 2.58 20.87 -18.50
CA HIS A 370 2.58 19.55 -17.87
C HIS A 370 1.24 19.17 -17.21
N ALA A 371 0.20 20.00 -17.37
CA ALA A 371 -1.15 19.66 -16.92
C ALA A 371 -1.67 18.38 -17.61
N ASN A 372 -2.62 17.69 -16.96
CA ASN A 372 -3.23 16.48 -17.52
C ASN A 372 -3.67 16.67 -18.96
N GLY A 373 -3.16 15.81 -19.85
CA GLY A 373 -3.67 15.67 -21.20
C GLY A 373 -5.03 14.95 -21.22
N ARG A 374 -5.65 14.84 -22.40
CA ARG A 374 -6.98 14.22 -22.53
C ARG A 374 -7.03 12.79 -21.98
N ILE A 375 -6.02 11.97 -22.26
CA ILE A 375 -5.96 10.55 -21.80
C ILE A 375 -5.85 10.50 -20.29
N SER A 376 -4.87 11.17 -19.68
CA SER A 376 -4.67 11.18 -18.22
C SER A 376 -5.90 11.74 -17.49
N SER A 377 -6.52 12.80 -18.04
CA SER A 377 -7.73 13.37 -17.48
C SER A 377 -8.91 12.38 -17.53
N THR A 378 -9.15 11.75 -18.70
CA THR A 378 -10.24 10.79 -18.86
C THR A 378 -10.06 9.59 -17.95
N LEU A 379 -8.86 9.00 -17.90
CA LEU A 379 -8.55 7.89 -16.99
C LEU A 379 -8.71 8.30 -15.52
N GLY A 380 -8.15 9.44 -15.12
CA GLY A 380 -8.26 9.93 -13.75
C GLY A 380 -9.72 10.12 -13.33
N TRP A 381 -10.56 10.77 -14.15
CA TRP A 381 -11.99 10.93 -13.82
C TRP A 381 -12.77 9.63 -13.84
N ALA A 382 -12.46 8.70 -14.76
CA ALA A 382 -13.07 7.38 -14.78
C ALA A 382 -12.77 6.59 -13.48
N TYR A 383 -11.49 6.55 -13.07
CA TYR A 383 -11.10 5.94 -11.80
C TYR A 383 -11.72 6.66 -10.60
N PHE A 384 -11.77 7.99 -10.64
CA PHE A 384 -12.41 8.74 -9.56
C PHE A 384 -13.89 8.39 -9.40
N ALA A 385 -14.63 8.22 -10.51
CA ALA A 385 -16.02 7.77 -10.46
C ALA A 385 -16.15 6.37 -9.81
N VAL A 386 -15.26 5.43 -10.15
CA VAL A 386 -15.21 4.11 -9.50
C VAL A 386 -14.93 4.26 -8.00
N ILE A 387 -13.92 5.04 -7.63
CA ILE A 387 -13.55 5.28 -6.22
C ILE A 387 -14.74 5.84 -5.42
N VAL A 388 -15.50 6.79 -5.97
CA VAL A 388 -16.68 7.36 -5.29
C VAL A 388 -17.75 6.29 -5.08
N VAL A 389 -18.02 5.43 -6.07
CA VAL A 389 -18.98 4.32 -5.93
C VAL A 389 -18.52 3.37 -4.82
N LEU A 390 -17.25 2.96 -4.84
CA LEU A 390 -16.70 2.06 -3.82
C LEU A 390 -16.75 2.70 -2.42
N ALA A 391 -16.44 3.99 -2.29
CA ALA A 391 -16.49 4.72 -1.01
C ALA A 391 -17.91 4.74 -0.40
N VAL A 392 -18.94 4.87 -1.24
CA VAL A 392 -20.34 4.87 -0.78
C VAL A 392 -20.77 3.50 -0.26
N VAL A 393 -20.32 2.42 -0.91
CA VAL A 393 -20.77 1.05 -0.56
C VAL A 393 -19.87 0.36 0.48
N ALA A 394 -18.67 0.88 0.74
CA ALA A 394 -17.67 0.24 1.60
C ALA A 394 -18.20 -0.03 3.03
N ILE A 395 -18.67 1.00 3.73
CA ILE A 395 -19.19 0.85 5.11
C ILE A 395 -20.45 -0.02 5.15
N PRO A 396 -21.48 0.18 4.28
CA PRO A 396 -22.61 -0.74 4.21
C PRO A 396 -22.19 -2.20 4.02
N LEU A 397 -21.24 -2.48 3.13
CA LEU A 397 -20.76 -3.84 2.89
C LEU A 397 -20.02 -4.39 4.10
N LEU A 398 -19.14 -3.64 4.74
CA LEU A 398 -18.47 -4.04 5.98
C LEU A 398 -19.47 -4.50 7.04
N LEU A 399 -20.52 -3.69 7.29
CA LEU A 399 -21.55 -3.99 8.29
C LEU A 399 -22.43 -5.19 7.91
N MET A 400 -22.70 -5.37 6.60
CA MET A 400 -23.56 -6.46 6.12
C MET A 400 -22.84 -7.80 6.03
N THR A 401 -21.52 -7.80 5.98
CA THR A 401 -20.66 -8.99 5.87
C THR A 401 -19.90 -9.29 7.15
N ASN A 402 -20.11 -8.52 8.23
CA ASN A 402 -19.35 -8.63 9.48
C ASN A 402 -17.82 -8.68 9.24
N GLY A 403 -17.32 -7.80 8.36
CA GLY A 403 -15.91 -7.77 8.04
C GLY A 403 -15.43 -8.96 7.20
N GLY A 404 -16.29 -9.56 6.36
CA GLY A 404 -15.90 -10.70 5.54
C GLY A 404 -16.11 -12.07 6.21
N GLY A 405 -16.47 -12.11 7.50
CA GLY A 405 -16.73 -13.32 8.28
C GLY A 405 -18.19 -13.79 8.25
N GLY A 406 -18.94 -13.47 7.16
CA GLY A 406 -20.37 -13.67 6.99
C GLY A 406 -20.96 -15.06 7.13
#